data_967b63cf895ae9817314ba9e31330cfa
#
_entry.id   967b63cf895ae9817314ba9e31330cfa
#
_cell.length_a   1.000
_cell.length_b   1.000
_cell.length_c   1.000
_cell.angle_alpha   90.00
_cell.angle_beta   90.00
_cell.angle_gamma   90.00
#
_symmetry.space_group_name_H-M   'P 1'
#
loop_
_entity.id
_entity.type
_entity.pdbx_description
1 polymer ?
#
loop_
_entity_poly.entity_id
_entity_poly.type
_entity_poly.pdbx_seq_one_letter_code
_entity_poly.pdbx_strand_id
1 'polypeptide(L)'
;MKYFIDKCHQNNIGVLLDFVPVHFAIDDYALAKFDGDSLYEYPNDSVGVSEWGSCNFIHSRGEVKSFLQSCANYWISEYHFDGLRMDAISRIIYWQGDERRGVNAQAVDFIKGMNKWLKTEYPSIILTAEDSTDFEKVTYPVSEGGLGFDYKWDMGWMNDTLSYIKMSPEYRRENYHKLTFSMMYYYNENYLLPLSHDEVVHGKATIIQKMYGEYEDKFAQVKVLYMYMFTHPGKKLNFMGNEIAQFREWDEKREQDWDILKYPMHDAFHNYMKELNQIYTSIEALSKDDYNEKGFKWIDCHQEDKCLYAYARESGNRKIAVIFNFSNELQKDYKVEIEGKKAIVLLNTEAQCYGGKDNRNITELCADEDGNIIIDMMPYSAIMFDIVF
;
A
#
# COMPACT_ATOMS: atom_id res chain seq x y z
N MET A 1 -15.96 5.05 20.69
CA MET A 1 -14.61 5.27 20.11
C MET A 1 -13.51 5.00 21.14
N LYS A 2 -13.36 5.71 22.29
CA LYS A 2 -12.27 5.50 23.27
C LYS A 2 -12.11 4.05 23.72
N TYR A 3 -13.21 3.33 24.00
CA TYR A 3 -13.18 1.90 24.33
C TYR A 3 -12.59 1.02 23.21
N PHE A 4 -12.92 1.33 21.96
CA PHE A 4 -12.40 0.61 20.79
C PHE A 4 -10.88 0.79 20.69
N ILE A 5 -10.39 2.05 20.78
CA ILE A 5 -8.96 2.36 20.70
C ILE A 5 -8.20 1.68 21.85
N ASP A 6 -8.74 1.75 23.09
CA ASP A 6 -8.18 1.07 24.25
C ASP A 6 -8.05 -0.45 24.02
N LYS A 7 -9.07 -1.09 23.41
CA LYS A 7 -9.02 -2.51 23.03
C LYS A 7 -7.96 -2.82 21.95
N CYS A 8 -7.78 -1.93 20.98
CA CYS A 8 -6.70 -2.06 20.01
C CYS A 8 -5.33 -1.99 20.69
N HIS A 9 -5.12 -1.00 21.53
CA HIS A 9 -3.85 -0.84 22.28
C HIS A 9 -3.54 -2.02 23.19
N GLN A 10 -4.56 -2.58 23.89
CA GLN A 10 -4.38 -3.81 24.68
C GLN A 10 -3.91 -5.01 23.86
N ASN A 11 -4.11 -4.99 22.54
CA ASN A 11 -3.65 -6.01 21.60
C ASN A 11 -2.44 -5.56 20.77
N ASN A 12 -1.75 -4.49 21.17
CA ASN A 12 -0.60 -3.91 20.45
C ASN A 12 -0.94 -3.49 19.00
N ILE A 13 -2.16 -2.98 18.79
CA ILE A 13 -2.62 -2.45 17.50
C ILE A 13 -2.76 -0.94 17.62
N GLY A 14 -1.96 -0.18 16.87
CA GLY A 14 -2.12 1.26 16.74
C GLY A 14 -3.35 1.61 15.89
N VAL A 15 -3.93 2.78 16.14
CA VAL A 15 -5.14 3.25 15.46
C VAL A 15 -4.88 4.60 14.82
N LEU A 16 -4.98 4.69 13.49
CA LEU A 16 -4.87 5.93 12.76
C LEU A 16 -6.27 6.44 12.39
N LEU A 17 -6.46 7.75 12.50
CA LEU A 17 -7.68 8.41 12.09
C LEU A 17 -7.55 8.89 10.64
N ASP A 18 -8.60 8.64 9.85
CA ASP A 18 -8.74 9.28 8.53
C ASP A 18 -9.19 10.72 8.74
N PHE A 19 -8.29 11.66 8.49
CA PHE A 19 -8.47 13.09 8.75
C PHE A 19 -8.51 13.86 7.43
N VAL A 20 -9.56 14.68 7.23
CA VAL A 20 -9.78 15.40 5.98
C VAL A 20 -9.55 16.90 6.18
N PRO A 21 -8.30 17.42 6.08
CA PRO A 21 -8.01 18.83 6.27
C PRO A 21 -8.24 19.68 5.02
N VAL A 22 -8.72 19.10 3.93
CA VAL A 22 -8.82 19.70 2.60
C VAL A 22 -10.18 20.33 2.37
N HIS A 23 -11.25 19.58 2.64
CA HIS A 23 -12.63 19.95 2.33
C HIS A 23 -13.62 19.36 3.33
N PHE A 24 -14.86 19.82 3.27
CA PHE A 24 -15.95 19.34 4.14
C PHE A 24 -17.29 19.28 3.39
N ALA A 25 -18.19 18.42 3.86
CA ALA A 25 -19.50 18.24 3.26
C ALA A 25 -20.39 19.50 3.39
N ILE A 26 -21.25 19.72 2.41
CA ILE A 26 -22.26 20.77 2.42
C ILE A 26 -23.53 20.21 3.05
N ASP A 27 -23.69 20.46 4.34
CA ASP A 27 -24.89 20.09 5.12
C ASP A 27 -25.50 21.33 5.75
N ASP A 28 -26.83 21.42 5.79
CA ASP A 28 -27.56 22.56 6.34
C ASP A 28 -27.27 22.88 7.81
N TYR A 29 -26.74 21.88 8.55
CA TYR A 29 -26.40 21.98 9.97
C TYR A 29 -24.88 22.03 10.25
N ALA A 30 -24.06 22.11 9.21
CA ALA A 30 -22.58 22.01 9.32
C ALA A 30 -21.86 23.32 9.06
N LEU A 31 -20.63 23.26 8.51
CA LEU A 31 -19.71 24.40 8.44
C LEU A 31 -20.00 25.35 7.29
N ALA A 32 -20.63 24.87 6.20
CA ALA A 32 -20.89 25.70 5.02
C ALA A 32 -21.79 26.89 5.39
N LYS A 33 -21.31 28.12 5.09
CA LYS A 33 -21.99 29.38 5.44
C LYS A 33 -22.42 29.44 6.92
N PHE A 34 -21.53 28.99 7.79
CA PHE A 34 -21.78 28.80 9.22
C PHE A 34 -22.43 30.00 9.93
N ASP A 35 -22.01 31.21 9.57
CA ASP A 35 -22.53 32.48 10.11
C ASP A 35 -23.37 33.29 9.10
N GLY A 36 -23.78 32.61 8.00
CA GLY A 36 -24.52 33.24 6.90
C GLY A 36 -23.63 33.72 5.74
N ASP A 37 -22.31 33.65 5.89
CA ASP A 37 -21.32 33.96 4.86
C ASP A 37 -20.24 32.85 4.82
N SER A 38 -19.31 32.97 3.86
CA SER A 38 -18.20 32.02 3.70
C SER A 38 -17.13 32.25 4.77
N LEU A 39 -17.22 31.51 5.90
CA LEU A 39 -16.26 31.56 7.01
C LEU A 39 -15.13 30.54 6.83
N TYR A 40 -15.47 29.29 6.63
CA TYR A 40 -14.54 28.18 6.51
C TYR A 40 -14.12 27.91 5.06
N GLU A 41 -15.01 28.16 4.10
CA GLU A 41 -14.82 27.89 2.67
C GLU A 41 -14.48 29.16 1.88
N TYR A 42 -13.90 28.98 0.69
CA TYR A 42 -13.71 30.06 -0.25
C TYR A 42 -15.05 30.56 -0.79
N PRO A 43 -15.26 31.91 -0.90
CA PRO A 43 -16.52 32.49 -1.40
C PRO A 43 -16.70 32.31 -2.91
N ASN A 44 -15.63 31.97 -3.65
CA ASN A 44 -15.66 31.79 -5.10
C ASN A 44 -15.70 30.28 -5.42
N ASP A 45 -16.75 29.82 -6.07
CA ASP A 45 -16.98 28.42 -6.42
C ASP A 45 -15.86 27.81 -7.26
N SER A 46 -15.14 28.62 -8.07
CA SER A 46 -14.02 28.10 -8.89
C SER A 46 -12.85 27.50 -8.09
N VAL A 47 -12.76 27.84 -6.82
CA VAL A 47 -11.78 27.31 -5.85
C VAL A 47 -12.43 26.78 -4.58
N GLY A 48 -13.67 27.17 -4.30
CA GLY A 48 -14.41 26.86 -3.08
C GLY A 48 -15.17 25.55 -3.13
N VAL A 49 -15.54 25.07 -4.31
CA VAL A 49 -16.29 23.81 -4.50
C VAL A 49 -15.40 22.77 -5.16
N SER A 50 -15.35 21.57 -4.58
CA SER A 50 -14.64 20.44 -5.17
C SER A 50 -15.49 19.75 -6.25
N GLU A 51 -14.87 18.89 -7.08
CA GLU A 51 -15.59 18.05 -8.04
C GLU A 51 -16.54 17.06 -7.36
N TRP A 52 -16.35 16.79 -6.08
CA TRP A 52 -17.23 15.93 -5.28
C TRP A 52 -18.42 16.68 -4.64
N GLY A 53 -18.57 17.98 -4.93
CA GLY A 53 -19.64 18.79 -4.37
C GLY A 53 -19.43 19.19 -2.91
N SER A 54 -18.23 19.15 -2.39
CA SER A 54 -17.84 19.59 -1.05
C SER A 54 -17.21 20.99 -1.07
N CYS A 55 -17.13 21.66 0.09
CA CYS A 55 -16.47 22.96 0.25
C CYS A 55 -14.99 22.80 0.60
N ASN A 56 -14.10 23.52 -0.09
CA ASN A 56 -12.67 23.57 0.24
C ASN A 56 -12.40 24.60 1.35
N PHE A 57 -11.61 24.21 2.36
CA PHE A 57 -11.19 25.10 3.44
C PHE A 57 -10.30 26.23 2.96
N ILE A 58 -10.51 27.44 3.53
CA ILE A 58 -9.60 28.60 3.32
C ILE A 58 -8.40 28.48 4.27
N HIS A 59 -7.35 27.82 3.87
CA HIS A 59 -6.15 27.62 4.69
C HIS A 59 -5.35 28.91 4.98
N SER A 60 -5.71 30.04 4.38
CA SER A 60 -5.09 31.33 4.70
C SER A 60 -5.67 31.99 5.95
N ARG A 61 -6.90 31.64 6.38
CA ARG A 61 -7.56 32.22 7.55
C ARG A 61 -7.03 31.62 8.86
N GLY A 62 -6.74 32.48 9.84
CA GLY A 62 -6.27 32.06 11.17
C GLY A 62 -7.28 31.19 11.89
N GLU A 63 -8.57 31.49 11.79
CA GLU A 63 -9.67 30.76 12.40
C GLU A 63 -9.76 29.33 11.84
N VAL A 64 -9.62 29.16 10.53
CA VAL A 64 -9.64 27.85 9.86
C VAL A 64 -8.41 27.03 10.24
N LYS A 65 -7.22 27.63 10.24
CA LYS A 65 -5.98 27.00 10.72
C LYS A 65 -6.12 26.53 12.16
N SER A 66 -6.62 27.39 13.04
CA SER A 66 -6.85 27.06 14.46
C SER A 66 -7.85 25.95 14.62
N PHE A 67 -8.97 25.96 13.86
CA PHE A 67 -9.97 24.92 13.87
C PHE A 67 -9.38 23.56 13.48
N LEU A 68 -8.71 23.46 12.32
CA LEU A 68 -8.16 22.20 11.81
C LEU A 68 -7.07 21.65 12.74
N GLN A 69 -6.17 22.52 13.24
CA GLN A 69 -5.13 22.11 14.17
C GLN A 69 -5.71 21.65 15.52
N SER A 70 -6.77 22.33 16.02
CA SER A 70 -7.46 21.93 17.24
C SER A 70 -8.19 20.60 17.06
N CYS A 71 -8.80 20.36 15.90
CA CYS A 71 -9.40 19.05 15.56
C CYS A 71 -8.36 17.92 15.58
N ALA A 72 -7.23 18.11 14.91
CA ALA A 72 -6.15 17.11 14.92
C ALA A 72 -5.65 16.83 16.34
N ASN A 73 -5.38 17.90 17.12
CA ASN A 73 -5.00 17.78 18.51
C ASN A 73 -6.03 17.02 19.37
N TYR A 74 -7.30 17.36 19.21
CA TYR A 74 -8.37 16.73 19.98
C TYR A 74 -8.45 15.21 19.77
N TRP A 75 -8.33 14.76 18.55
CA TRP A 75 -8.38 13.33 18.25
C TRP A 75 -7.18 12.58 18.82
N ILE A 76 -5.99 13.19 18.80
CA ILE A 76 -4.77 12.59 19.33
C ILE A 76 -4.77 12.65 20.86
N SER A 77 -5.01 13.82 21.47
CA SER A 77 -4.89 14.00 22.93
C SER A 77 -6.04 13.35 23.72
N GLU A 78 -7.27 13.46 23.20
CA GLU A 78 -8.46 13.00 23.92
C GLU A 78 -8.88 11.57 23.58
N TYR A 79 -8.62 11.12 22.36
CA TYR A 79 -8.99 9.77 21.91
C TYR A 79 -7.79 8.84 21.82
N HIS A 80 -6.58 9.37 21.87
CA HIS A 80 -5.34 8.60 21.79
C HIS A 80 -5.15 7.85 20.48
N PHE A 81 -5.51 8.50 19.36
CA PHE A 81 -5.09 8.00 18.05
C PHE A 81 -3.57 8.07 17.91
N ASP A 82 -2.99 7.04 17.31
CA ASP A 82 -1.54 6.91 17.10
C ASP A 82 -1.05 7.64 15.86
N GLY A 83 -1.96 8.22 15.08
CA GLY A 83 -1.62 9.00 13.90
C GLY A 83 -2.83 9.42 13.08
N LEU A 84 -2.52 10.13 11.99
CA LEU A 84 -3.51 10.64 11.04
C LEU A 84 -3.13 10.22 9.62
N ARG A 85 -4.09 9.71 8.87
CA ARG A 85 -4.02 9.67 7.42
C ARG A 85 -4.73 10.90 6.88
N MET A 86 -4.03 11.73 6.12
CA MET A 86 -4.59 12.94 5.55
C MET A 86 -5.00 12.72 4.11
N ASP A 87 -6.30 12.88 3.87
CA ASP A 87 -6.98 12.68 2.60
C ASP A 87 -6.63 13.77 1.60
N ALA A 88 -6.50 13.41 0.31
CA ALA A 88 -6.43 14.31 -0.84
C ALA A 88 -5.41 15.47 -0.70
N ILE A 89 -4.21 15.20 -0.19
CA ILE A 89 -3.16 16.21 0.02
C ILE A 89 -2.76 16.93 -1.27
N SER A 90 -2.91 16.29 -2.43
CA SER A 90 -2.76 16.93 -3.73
C SER A 90 -3.55 18.26 -3.85
N ARG A 91 -4.72 18.35 -3.21
CA ARG A 91 -5.57 19.54 -3.21
C ARG A 91 -5.16 20.63 -2.22
N ILE A 92 -4.34 20.28 -1.25
CA ILE A 92 -3.63 21.24 -0.41
C ILE A 92 -2.43 21.82 -1.17
N ILE A 93 -1.71 20.94 -1.88
CA ILE A 93 -0.51 21.32 -2.62
C ILE A 93 -0.87 22.23 -3.79
N TYR A 94 -1.80 21.81 -4.63
CA TYR A 94 -2.18 22.52 -5.84
C TYR A 94 -3.64 22.99 -5.79
N TRP A 95 -3.91 24.16 -6.38
CA TRP A 95 -5.27 24.66 -6.51
C TRP A 95 -6.17 23.63 -7.22
N GLN A 96 -7.19 23.13 -6.52
CA GLN A 96 -8.10 22.07 -6.98
C GLN A 96 -7.39 20.74 -7.33
N GLY A 97 -6.19 20.49 -6.80
CA GLY A 97 -5.40 19.32 -7.12
C GLY A 97 -4.80 19.29 -8.53
N ASP A 98 -4.86 20.40 -9.25
CA ASP A 98 -4.35 20.53 -10.62
C ASP A 98 -3.04 21.34 -10.64
N GLU A 99 -1.93 20.69 -10.96
CA GLU A 99 -0.59 21.28 -11.02
C GLU A 99 -0.53 22.50 -11.95
N ARG A 100 -1.31 22.49 -13.05
CA ARG A 100 -1.39 23.62 -14.01
C ARG A 100 -1.97 24.90 -13.40
N ARG A 101 -2.67 24.78 -12.28
CA ARG A 101 -3.24 25.91 -11.53
C ARG A 101 -2.24 26.50 -10.53
N GLY A 102 -1.09 25.87 -10.37
CA GLY A 102 -0.01 26.28 -9.47
C GLY A 102 -0.22 25.90 -8.02
N VAL A 103 0.85 26.09 -7.24
CA VAL A 103 0.91 25.71 -5.83
C VAL A 103 0.08 26.66 -4.97
N ASN A 104 -0.72 26.13 -4.06
CA ASN A 104 -1.39 26.89 -3.00
C ASN A 104 -0.43 27.09 -1.82
N ALA A 105 0.45 28.07 -1.92
CA ALA A 105 1.51 28.30 -0.93
C ALA A 105 0.99 28.43 0.51
N GLN A 106 -0.18 29.03 0.71
CA GLN A 106 -0.77 29.24 2.04
C GLN A 106 -1.27 27.94 2.66
N ALA A 107 -1.79 27.04 1.85
CA ALA A 107 -2.22 25.72 2.31
C ALA A 107 -1.00 24.82 2.59
N VAL A 108 0.02 24.87 1.74
CA VAL A 108 1.31 24.18 1.96
C VAL A 108 1.96 24.66 3.26
N ASP A 109 2.02 25.97 3.52
CA ASP A 109 2.57 26.52 4.76
C ASP A 109 1.77 26.07 5.98
N PHE A 110 0.44 25.99 5.85
CA PHE A 110 -0.42 25.46 6.92
C PHE A 110 -0.08 24.00 7.25
N ILE A 111 -0.01 23.12 6.25
CA ILE A 111 0.31 21.69 6.47
C ILE A 111 1.69 21.52 7.09
N LYS A 112 2.71 22.23 6.59
CA LYS A 112 4.05 22.22 7.19
C LYS A 112 4.01 22.64 8.66
N GLY A 113 3.29 23.72 8.97
CA GLY A 113 3.13 24.22 10.34
C GLY A 113 2.43 23.22 11.24
N MET A 114 1.32 22.64 10.79
CA MET A 114 0.54 21.65 11.53
C MET A 114 1.34 20.38 11.78
N ASN A 115 1.97 19.80 10.76
CA ASN A 115 2.76 18.57 10.89
C ASN A 115 3.96 18.78 11.82
N LYS A 116 4.69 19.89 11.67
CA LYS A 116 5.79 20.24 12.56
C LYS A 116 5.33 20.34 14.01
N TRP A 117 4.22 21.02 14.27
CA TRP A 117 3.67 21.15 15.61
C TRP A 117 3.25 19.81 16.19
N LEU A 118 2.47 19.00 15.43
CA LEU A 118 2.03 17.67 15.83
C LEU A 118 3.22 16.75 16.19
N LYS A 119 4.26 16.72 15.36
CA LYS A 119 5.46 15.92 15.63
C LYS A 119 6.29 16.45 16.81
N THR A 120 6.16 17.72 17.17
CA THR A 120 6.83 18.31 18.35
C THR A 120 6.09 17.92 19.63
N GLU A 121 4.76 18.04 19.64
CA GLU A 121 3.93 17.71 20.81
C GLU A 121 3.77 16.19 21.01
N TYR A 122 3.71 15.44 19.91
CA TYR A 122 3.49 13.99 19.88
C TYR A 122 4.53 13.29 18.99
N PRO A 123 5.78 13.12 19.45
CA PRO A 123 6.88 12.63 18.60
C PRO A 123 6.68 11.25 17.99
N SER A 124 5.84 10.40 18.62
CA SER A 124 5.58 9.02 18.19
C SER A 124 4.44 8.86 17.20
N ILE A 125 3.64 9.92 16.94
CA ILE A 125 2.52 9.79 16.01
C ILE A 125 2.97 9.55 14.57
N ILE A 126 2.13 8.88 13.82
CA ILE A 126 2.34 8.61 12.39
C ILE A 126 1.46 9.56 11.58
N LEU A 127 2.07 10.28 10.63
CA LEU A 127 1.37 11.15 9.69
C LEU A 127 1.54 10.57 8.28
N THR A 128 0.43 10.22 7.62
CA THR A 128 0.46 9.68 6.26
C THR A 128 -0.29 10.59 5.30
N ALA A 129 0.25 10.78 4.10
CA ALA A 129 -0.36 11.58 3.04
C ALA A 129 -0.92 10.70 1.95
N GLU A 130 -2.19 10.89 1.59
CA GLU A 130 -2.69 10.47 0.30
C GLU A 130 -2.42 11.60 -0.70
N ASP A 131 -1.42 11.38 -1.55
CA ASP A 131 -1.03 12.34 -2.58
C ASP A 131 -0.64 11.60 -3.86
N SER A 132 -1.27 11.99 -4.97
CA SER A 132 -1.08 11.41 -6.29
C SER A 132 -0.18 12.25 -7.20
N THR A 133 0.44 13.32 -6.68
CA THR A 133 1.24 14.26 -7.47
C THR A 133 2.74 13.99 -7.38
N ASP A 134 3.50 14.61 -8.28
CA ASP A 134 4.97 14.58 -8.30
C ASP A 134 5.58 15.64 -7.36
N PHE A 135 4.79 16.21 -6.43
CA PHE A 135 5.33 17.18 -5.48
C PHE A 135 6.41 16.54 -4.62
N GLU A 136 7.59 17.16 -4.63
CA GLU A 136 8.78 16.64 -3.98
C GLU A 136 8.77 16.85 -2.45
N LYS A 137 9.44 15.95 -1.73
CA LYS A 137 9.70 16.07 -0.30
C LYS A 137 8.44 16.05 0.58
N VAL A 138 7.42 15.31 0.18
CA VAL A 138 6.21 15.13 1.01
C VAL A 138 6.58 14.49 2.35
N THR A 139 7.48 13.50 2.35
CA THR A 139 7.91 12.76 3.56
C THR A 139 9.21 13.28 4.18
N TYR A 140 9.79 14.34 3.64
CA TYR A 140 10.96 14.96 4.24
C TYR A 140 10.60 15.85 5.44
N PRO A 141 11.52 16.00 6.41
CA PRO A 141 11.35 16.92 7.53
C PRO A 141 11.09 18.35 7.06
N VAL A 142 10.26 19.09 7.80
CA VAL A 142 9.97 20.51 7.50
C VAL A 142 11.25 21.36 7.53
N SER A 143 12.23 21.01 8.37
CA SER A 143 13.55 21.67 8.43
C SER A 143 14.36 21.52 7.13
N GLU A 144 14.07 20.52 6.32
CA GLU A 144 14.69 20.24 5.03
C GLU A 144 13.84 20.70 3.83
N GLY A 145 12.79 21.47 4.12
CA GLY A 145 11.86 22.00 3.13
C GLY A 145 10.68 21.09 2.80
N GLY A 146 10.59 19.91 3.43
CA GLY A 146 9.51 18.95 3.21
C GLY A 146 8.18 19.32 3.87
N LEU A 147 7.16 18.49 3.65
CA LEU A 147 5.83 18.66 4.26
C LEU A 147 5.73 18.05 5.67
N GLY A 148 6.67 17.19 6.06
CA GLY A 148 6.76 16.58 7.39
C GLY A 148 5.84 15.38 7.62
N PHE A 149 5.40 14.70 6.57
CA PHE A 149 4.74 13.39 6.70
C PHE A 149 5.77 12.29 6.95
N ASP A 150 5.34 11.20 7.59
CA ASP A 150 6.16 10.01 7.75
C ASP A 150 6.09 9.11 6.49
N TYR A 151 4.90 9.04 5.86
CA TYR A 151 4.65 8.21 4.69
C TYR A 151 3.77 8.91 3.66
N LYS A 152 3.99 8.55 2.39
CA LYS A 152 3.15 8.92 1.24
C LYS A 152 2.59 7.64 0.58
N TRP A 153 1.31 7.64 0.20
CA TRP A 153 0.74 6.54 -0.57
C TRP A 153 1.39 6.47 -1.96
N ASP A 154 1.86 5.29 -2.36
CA ASP A 154 2.40 5.05 -3.70
C ASP A 154 1.26 4.75 -4.69
N MET A 155 0.61 5.79 -5.16
CA MET A 155 -0.47 5.67 -6.14
C MET A 155 0.05 5.18 -7.49
N GLY A 156 1.31 5.45 -7.84
CA GLY A 156 1.98 4.96 -9.03
C GLY A 156 2.12 3.44 -9.01
N TRP A 157 2.71 2.89 -7.94
CA TRP A 157 2.81 1.44 -7.73
C TRP A 157 1.44 0.76 -7.79
N MET A 158 0.44 1.33 -7.11
CA MET A 158 -0.91 0.78 -7.08
C MET A 158 -1.52 0.71 -8.49
N ASN A 159 -1.48 1.83 -9.23
CA ASN A 159 -2.05 1.90 -10.58
C ASN A 159 -1.36 0.95 -11.56
N ASP A 160 -0.03 0.93 -11.57
CA ASP A 160 0.74 0.06 -12.46
C ASP A 160 0.56 -1.41 -12.12
N THR A 161 0.62 -1.77 -10.84
CA THR A 161 0.41 -3.14 -10.37
C THR A 161 -0.99 -3.65 -10.74
N LEU A 162 -2.05 -2.88 -10.41
CA LEU A 162 -3.41 -3.28 -10.70
C LEU A 162 -3.71 -3.31 -12.21
N SER A 163 -3.13 -2.39 -12.99
CA SER A 163 -3.29 -2.42 -14.45
C SER A 163 -2.63 -3.66 -15.05
N TYR A 164 -1.43 -4.04 -14.58
CA TYR A 164 -0.73 -5.24 -15.02
C TYR A 164 -1.51 -6.53 -14.70
N ILE A 165 -1.97 -6.66 -13.46
CA ILE A 165 -2.67 -7.87 -12.99
C ILE A 165 -4.00 -8.09 -13.74
N LYS A 166 -4.71 -7.02 -14.12
CA LYS A 166 -5.95 -7.10 -14.90
C LYS A 166 -5.75 -7.61 -16.33
N MET A 167 -4.54 -7.51 -16.87
CA MET A 167 -4.26 -7.92 -18.24
C MET A 167 -4.36 -9.42 -18.39
N SER A 168 -4.85 -9.88 -19.56
CA SER A 168 -4.66 -11.27 -19.95
C SER A 168 -3.18 -11.58 -20.14
N PRO A 169 -2.74 -12.84 -19.90
CA PRO A 169 -1.32 -13.21 -19.85
C PRO A 169 -0.53 -12.82 -21.10
N GLU A 170 -1.13 -12.89 -22.27
CA GLU A 170 -0.49 -12.57 -23.55
C GLU A 170 -0.02 -11.10 -23.63
N TYR A 171 -0.69 -10.16 -22.94
CA TYR A 171 -0.31 -8.75 -22.93
C TYR A 171 0.67 -8.40 -21.82
N ARG A 172 0.91 -9.29 -20.86
CA ARG A 172 1.83 -9.03 -19.72
C ARG A 172 3.28 -8.89 -20.16
N ARG A 173 3.69 -9.58 -21.22
CA ARG A 173 5.05 -9.50 -21.78
C ARG A 173 5.40 -8.07 -22.19
N GLU A 174 4.54 -7.43 -22.98
CA GLU A 174 4.74 -6.05 -23.46
C GLU A 174 4.63 -5.01 -22.34
N ASN A 175 4.01 -5.38 -21.20
CA ASN A 175 3.80 -4.52 -20.04
C ASN A 175 4.65 -4.94 -18.83
N TYR A 176 5.66 -5.76 -19.04
CA TYR A 176 6.52 -6.32 -17.99
C TYR A 176 7.05 -5.26 -17.02
N HIS A 177 7.51 -4.11 -17.54
CA HIS A 177 8.12 -3.07 -16.73
C HIS A 177 7.15 -2.31 -15.80
N LYS A 178 5.84 -2.52 -15.89
CA LYS A 178 4.89 -1.95 -14.91
C LYS A 178 5.17 -2.42 -13.47
N LEU A 179 5.65 -3.64 -13.29
CA LEU A 179 6.00 -4.14 -11.96
C LEU A 179 7.42 -3.72 -11.49
N THR A 180 8.27 -3.25 -12.40
CA THR A 180 9.64 -2.83 -12.05
C THR A 180 9.78 -1.32 -11.95
N PHE A 181 8.87 -0.55 -12.55
CA PHE A 181 8.98 0.89 -12.72
C PHE A 181 8.97 1.65 -11.38
N SER A 182 8.21 1.20 -10.40
CA SER A 182 8.17 1.83 -9.08
C SER A 182 9.56 1.98 -8.44
N MET A 183 10.46 1.02 -8.67
CA MET A 183 11.81 1.06 -8.11
C MET A 183 12.69 2.17 -8.71
N MET A 184 12.28 2.81 -9.82
CA MET A 184 13.00 3.94 -10.42
C MET A 184 12.86 5.23 -9.59
N TYR A 185 11.77 5.36 -8.83
CA TYR A 185 11.48 6.55 -8.02
C TYR A 185 11.29 6.24 -6.53
N TYR A 186 11.27 4.97 -6.17
CA TYR A 186 10.87 4.50 -4.85
C TYR A 186 11.60 5.20 -3.69
N TYR A 187 12.88 5.48 -3.83
CA TYR A 187 13.69 6.09 -2.76
C TYR A 187 13.58 7.62 -2.70
N ASN A 188 12.73 8.25 -3.51
CA ASN A 188 12.48 9.69 -3.43
C ASN A 188 11.60 10.08 -2.24
N GLU A 189 10.77 9.14 -1.75
CA GLU A 189 9.86 9.36 -0.62
C GLU A 189 9.77 8.08 0.25
N ASN A 190 9.22 8.18 1.45
CA ASN A 190 8.88 7.02 2.25
C ASN A 190 7.51 6.50 1.81
N TYR A 191 7.48 5.62 0.84
CA TYR A 191 6.22 5.14 0.28
C TYR A 191 5.54 4.06 1.12
N LEU A 192 4.20 4.10 1.11
CA LEU A 192 3.29 3.08 1.60
C LEU A 192 2.48 2.54 0.42
N LEU A 193 2.41 1.21 0.28
CA LEU A 193 1.76 0.54 -0.84
C LEU A 193 0.27 0.37 -0.57
N PRO A 194 -0.63 1.12 -1.24
CA PRO A 194 -2.06 1.07 -0.95
C PRO A 194 -2.80 0.06 -1.84
N LEU A 195 -3.58 -0.83 -1.20
CA LEU A 195 -4.77 -1.46 -1.75
C LEU A 195 -5.93 -1.05 -0.85
N SER A 196 -6.39 0.18 -1.03
CA SER A 196 -7.33 0.86 -0.13
C SER A 196 -8.80 0.57 -0.45
N HIS A 197 -9.71 1.26 0.25
CA HIS A 197 -11.15 1.22 -0.04
C HIS A 197 -11.46 1.71 -1.46
N ASP A 198 -10.74 2.69 -1.96
CA ASP A 198 -10.98 3.29 -3.28
C ASP A 198 -10.82 2.29 -4.43
N GLU A 199 -10.01 1.24 -4.27
CA GLU A 199 -9.83 0.21 -5.28
C GLU A 199 -10.96 -0.82 -5.31
N VAL A 200 -11.85 -0.86 -4.31
CA VAL A 200 -12.85 -1.93 -4.14
C VAL A 200 -14.29 -1.42 -4.00
N VAL A 201 -14.57 -0.23 -4.50
CA VAL A 201 -15.90 0.44 -4.46
C VAL A 201 -16.30 1.00 -5.83
N HIS A 202 -17.55 1.42 -5.94
CA HIS A 202 -18.10 2.18 -7.07
C HIS A 202 -17.96 1.52 -8.45
N GLY A 203 -18.11 0.20 -8.52
CA GLY A 203 -18.02 -0.55 -9.77
C GLY A 203 -16.60 -0.80 -10.26
N LYS A 204 -15.59 -0.60 -9.40
CA LYS A 204 -14.18 -0.86 -9.71
C LYS A 204 -13.80 -2.34 -9.59
N ALA A 205 -14.69 -3.19 -9.10
CA ALA A 205 -14.49 -4.59 -8.71
C ALA A 205 -13.54 -4.77 -7.52
N THR A 206 -13.63 -5.92 -6.82
CA THR A 206 -12.73 -6.23 -5.70
C THR A 206 -11.35 -6.67 -6.19
N ILE A 207 -10.37 -6.74 -5.28
CA ILE A 207 -9.00 -7.14 -5.67
C ILE A 207 -9.00 -8.51 -6.37
N ILE A 208 -9.70 -9.50 -5.81
CA ILE A 208 -9.76 -10.82 -6.46
C ILE A 208 -10.51 -10.79 -7.80
N GLN A 209 -11.56 -9.98 -7.94
CA GLN A 209 -12.30 -9.88 -9.20
C GLN A 209 -11.47 -9.25 -10.32
N LYS A 210 -10.47 -8.43 -9.99
CA LYS A 210 -9.54 -7.83 -10.95
C LYS A 210 -8.60 -8.86 -11.59
N MET A 211 -8.42 -10.03 -10.96
CA MET A 211 -7.57 -11.10 -11.52
C MET A 211 -8.19 -11.66 -12.79
N TYR A 212 -7.34 -11.94 -13.78
CA TYR A 212 -7.74 -12.53 -15.04
C TYR A 212 -8.12 -14.01 -14.87
N GLY A 213 -9.02 -14.52 -15.72
CA GLY A 213 -9.37 -15.94 -15.81
C GLY A 213 -10.53 -16.36 -14.91
N GLU A 214 -10.64 -17.67 -14.73
CA GLU A 214 -11.71 -18.31 -13.98
C GLU A 214 -11.44 -18.27 -12.46
N TYR A 215 -12.39 -18.75 -11.67
CA TYR A 215 -12.35 -18.68 -10.21
C TYR A 215 -11.03 -19.19 -9.60
N GLU A 216 -10.56 -20.34 -10.03
CA GLU A 216 -9.31 -20.94 -9.49
C GLU A 216 -8.07 -20.14 -9.90
N ASP A 217 -8.01 -19.64 -11.15
CA ASP A 217 -6.91 -18.84 -11.64
C ASP A 217 -6.81 -17.50 -10.88
N LYS A 218 -7.94 -16.94 -10.46
CA LYS A 218 -7.98 -15.72 -9.65
C LYS A 218 -7.30 -15.91 -8.30
N PHE A 219 -7.53 -17.05 -7.63
CA PHE A 219 -6.87 -17.34 -6.35
C PHE A 219 -5.36 -17.53 -6.49
N ALA A 220 -4.89 -18.17 -7.56
CA ALA A 220 -3.46 -18.27 -7.81
C ALA A 220 -2.84 -16.88 -7.97
N GLN A 221 -3.41 -16.04 -8.82
CA GLN A 221 -2.89 -14.68 -9.10
C GLN A 221 -2.95 -13.73 -7.89
N VAL A 222 -4.04 -13.77 -7.11
CA VAL A 222 -4.15 -12.90 -5.92
C VAL A 222 -3.13 -13.26 -4.85
N LYS A 223 -2.78 -14.55 -4.70
CA LYS A 223 -1.69 -14.98 -3.82
C LYS A 223 -0.34 -14.39 -4.29
N VAL A 224 -0.06 -14.42 -5.59
CA VAL A 224 1.15 -13.84 -6.17
C VAL A 224 1.18 -12.32 -5.99
N LEU A 225 0.06 -11.62 -6.19
CA LEU A 225 -0.06 -10.20 -5.94
C LEU A 225 0.31 -9.84 -4.49
N TYR A 226 -0.25 -10.58 -3.51
CA TYR A 226 0.06 -10.31 -2.10
C TYR A 226 1.50 -10.69 -1.74
N MET A 227 2.07 -11.76 -2.30
CA MET A 227 3.50 -12.04 -2.15
C MET A 227 4.33 -10.86 -2.67
N TYR A 228 4.01 -10.33 -3.86
CA TYR A 228 4.68 -9.17 -4.43
C TYR A 228 4.53 -7.94 -3.54
N MET A 229 3.31 -7.59 -3.12
CA MET A 229 3.05 -6.46 -2.23
C MET A 229 3.85 -6.56 -0.92
N PHE A 230 3.80 -7.72 -0.25
CA PHE A 230 4.41 -7.89 1.07
C PHE A 230 5.94 -7.97 1.03
N THR A 231 6.52 -8.37 -0.08
CA THR A 231 7.98 -8.46 -0.24
C THR A 231 8.60 -7.28 -0.99
N HIS A 232 7.82 -6.48 -1.73
CA HIS A 232 8.27 -5.18 -2.26
C HIS A 232 8.61 -4.22 -1.10
N PRO A 233 9.62 -3.34 -1.21
CA PRO A 233 9.86 -2.30 -0.21
C PRO A 233 8.61 -1.44 0.07
N GLY A 234 8.50 -0.88 1.28
CA GLY A 234 7.41 0.00 1.71
C GLY A 234 6.43 -0.64 2.69
N LYS A 235 5.75 0.20 3.45
CA LYS A 235 4.70 -0.25 4.37
C LYS A 235 3.45 -0.68 3.59
N LYS A 236 2.60 -1.52 4.20
CA LYS A 236 1.47 -2.16 3.52
C LYS A 236 0.16 -1.58 4.02
N LEU A 237 -0.70 -1.18 3.09
CA LEU A 237 -2.08 -0.82 3.37
C LEU A 237 -3.00 -1.80 2.63
N ASN A 238 -3.63 -2.70 3.37
CA ASN A 238 -4.59 -3.67 2.81
C ASN A 238 -5.96 -3.43 3.42
N PHE A 239 -6.95 -3.12 2.59
CA PHE A 239 -8.30 -2.82 3.05
C PHE A 239 -9.02 -4.10 3.49
N MET A 240 -9.90 -3.97 4.49
CA MET A 240 -10.71 -5.06 5.04
C MET A 240 -11.54 -5.78 3.98
N GLY A 241 -11.61 -7.12 4.09
CA GLY A 241 -12.26 -7.99 3.12
C GLY A 241 -11.33 -8.50 2.02
N ASN A 242 -10.24 -7.80 1.74
CA ASN A 242 -9.23 -8.27 0.78
C ASN A 242 -8.55 -9.56 1.29
N GLU A 243 -8.31 -9.69 2.60
CA GLU A 243 -7.66 -10.85 3.23
C GLU A 243 -8.48 -12.14 3.21
N ILE A 244 -9.76 -12.04 2.90
CA ILE A 244 -10.65 -13.19 2.69
C ILE A 244 -11.05 -13.37 1.22
N ALA A 245 -10.44 -12.58 0.31
CA ALA A 245 -10.75 -12.55 -1.11
C ALA A 245 -12.24 -12.29 -1.40
N GLN A 246 -12.83 -11.30 -0.72
CA GLN A 246 -14.24 -10.96 -0.85
C GLN A 246 -14.59 -10.60 -2.29
N PHE A 247 -15.67 -11.19 -2.83
CA PHE A 247 -16.14 -10.89 -4.18
C PHE A 247 -17.09 -9.69 -4.25
N ARG A 248 -17.77 -9.36 -3.16
CA ARG A 248 -18.63 -8.18 -3.10
C ARG A 248 -17.79 -6.94 -2.81
N GLU A 249 -18.02 -5.88 -3.57
CA GLU A 249 -17.44 -4.57 -3.26
C GLU A 249 -17.81 -4.12 -1.83
N TRP A 250 -16.95 -3.31 -1.23
CA TRP A 250 -17.22 -2.76 0.08
C TRP A 250 -18.48 -1.87 0.07
N ASP A 251 -19.25 -2.00 1.13
CA ASP A 251 -20.50 -1.25 1.36
C ASP A 251 -20.55 -0.92 2.85
N GLU A 252 -20.52 0.35 3.21
CA GLU A 252 -20.52 0.83 4.59
C GLU A 252 -21.79 0.47 5.39
N LYS A 253 -22.84 0.04 4.70
CA LYS A 253 -24.13 -0.38 5.29
C LYS A 253 -24.23 -1.87 5.57
N ARG A 254 -23.18 -2.63 5.23
CA ARG A 254 -23.18 -4.09 5.31
C ARG A 254 -21.94 -4.62 6.02
N GLU A 255 -22.15 -5.68 6.78
CA GLU A 255 -21.05 -6.46 7.36
C GLU A 255 -20.20 -7.12 6.28
N GLN A 256 -18.90 -7.37 6.58
CA GLN A 256 -18.01 -8.14 5.72
C GLN A 256 -18.54 -9.57 5.57
N ASP A 257 -18.30 -10.17 4.40
CA ASP A 257 -18.84 -11.48 4.04
C ASP A 257 -18.03 -12.62 4.69
N TRP A 258 -17.86 -12.62 6.03
CA TRP A 258 -17.09 -13.63 6.76
C TRP A 258 -17.53 -15.07 6.50
N ASP A 259 -18.80 -15.28 6.14
CA ASP A 259 -19.37 -16.58 5.84
C ASP A 259 -18.78 -17.24 4.58
N ILE A 260 -18.08 -16.48 3.72
CA ILE A 260 -17.39 -17.06 2.56
C ILE A 260 -16.22 -17.97 2.96
N LEU A 261 -15.70 -17.84 4.17
CA LEU A 261 -14.65 -18.74 4.69
C LEU A 261 -15.10 -20.21 4.79
N LYS A 262 -16.38 -20.52 4.68
CA LYS A 262 -16.86 -21.91 4.52
C LYS A 262 -16.46 -22.56 3.18
N TYR A 263 -16.06 -21.75 2.19
CA TYR A 263 -15.60 -22.26 0.90
C TYR A 263 -14.08 -22.53 0.92
N PRO A 264 -13.63 -23.71 0.48
CA PRO A 264 -12.24 -24.13 0.65
C PRO A 264 -11.19 -23.17 0.10
N MET A 265 -11.44 -22.55 -1.05
CA MET A 265 -10.45 -21.61 -1.65
C MET A 265 -10.32 -20.31 -0.84
N HIS A 266 -11.41 -19.79 -0.28
CA HIS A 266 -11.37 -18.60 0.58
C HIS A 266 -10.69 -18.90 1.92
N ASP A 267 -10.97 -20.06 2.53
CA ASP A 267 -10.29 -20.46 3.77
C ASP A 267 -8.80 -20.68 3.54
N ALA A 268 -8.43 -21.37 2.47
CA ALA A 268 -7.03 -21.60 2.10
C ALA A 268 -6.29 -20.27 1.82
N PHE A 269 -6.93 -19.34 1.12
CA PHE A 269 -6.38 -18.00 0.89
C PHE A 269 -6.22 -17.22 2.20
N HIS A 270 -7.20 -17.25 3.08
CA HIS A 270 -7.13 -16.61 4.39
C HIS A 270 -5.99 -17.17 5.25
N ASN A 271 -5.77 -18.49 5.23
CA ASN A 271 -4.64 -19.13 5.90
C ASN A 271 -3.30 -18.71 5.27
N TYR A 272 -3.23 -18.59 3.94
CA TYR A 272 -2.08 -18.02 3.25
C TYR A 272 -1.79 -16.58 3.72
N MET A 273 -2.81 -15.71 3.81
CA MET A 273 -2.64 -14.33 4.27
C MET A 273 -2.18 -14.25 5.73
N LYS A 274 -2.64 -15.14 6.61
CA LYS A 274 -2.14 -15.23 7.99
C LYS A 274 -0.65 -15.55 8.03
N GLU A 275 -0.22 -16.57 7.29
CA GLU A 275 1.18 -17.00 7.22
C GLU A 275 2.05 -15.87 6.65
N LEU A 276 1.62 -15.24 5.55
CA LEU A 276 2.33 -14.13 4.92
C LEU A 276 2.51 -12.95 5.90
N ASN A 277 1.47 -12.61 6.67
CA ASN A 277 1.56 -11.57 7.71
C ASN A 277 2.52 -11.93 8.84
N GLN A 278 2.52 -13.20 9.29
CA GLN A 278 3.46 -13.68 10.31
C GLN A 278 4.91 -13.58 9.82
N ILE A 279 5.17 -14.02 8.60
CA ILE A 279 6.50 -13.92 7.97
C ILE A 279 6.92 -12.45 7.86
N TYR A 280 6.05 -11.57 7.36
CA TYR A 280 6.35 -10.15 7.21
C TYR A 280 6.70 -9.48 8.54
N THR A 281 5.96 -9.78 9.60
CA THR A 281 6.18 -9.16 10.92
C THR A 281 7.37 -9.77 11.67
N SER A 282 7.76 -11.01 11.36
CA SER A 282 8.86 -11.72 12.04
C SER A 282 10.22 -11.58 11.36
N ILE A 283 10.25 -11.21 10.06
CA ILE A 283 11.49 -11.12 9.29
C ILE A 283 11.85 -9.66 9.02
N GLU A 284 12.84 -9.13 9.76
CA GLU A 284 13.29 -7.74 9.63
C GLU A 284 13.67 -7.35 8.20
N ALA A 285 14.25 -8.27 7.41
CA ALA A 285 14.62 -8.01 6.02
C ALA A 285 13.43 -7.59 5.13
N LEU A 286 12.19 -7.90 5.51
CA LEU A 286 10.99 -7.53 4.76
C LEU A 286 10.41 -6.15 5.15
N SER A 287 10.88 -5.55 6.25
CA SER A 287 10.21 -4.35 6.79
C SER A 287 11.13 -3.26 7.36
N LYS A 288 12.37 -3.60 7.76
CA LYS A 288 13.26 -2.69 8.50
C LYS A 288 13.97 -1.70 7.58
N ASP A 289 14.54 -2.22 6.49
CA ASP A 289 15.34 -1.44 5.53
C ASP A 289 14.55 -1.08 4.27
N ASP A 290 13.23 -0.84 4.41
CA ASP A 290 12.33 -0.51 3.29
C ASP A 290 12.78 0.74 2.51
N TYR A 291 13.32 1.75 3.21
CA TYR A 291 13.71 3.04 2.62
C TYR A 291 15.23 3.21 2.48
N ASN A 292 15.96 2.08 2.53
CA ASN A 292 17.39 2.02 2.29
C ASN A 292 17.65 1.23 1.01
N GLU A 293 18.37 1.82 0.05
CA GLU A 293 18.72 1.17 -1.22
C GLU A 293 19.39 -0.21 -1.04
N LYS A 294 20.12 -0.41 0.07
CA LYS A 294 20.75 -1.71 0.40
C LYS A 294 19.72 -2.78 0.82
N GLY A 295 18.48 -2.40 1.14
CA GLY A 295 17.42 -3.31 1.55
C GLY A 295 16.76 -4.06 0.38
N PHE A 296 17.08 -3.71 -0.87
CA PHE A 296 16.49 -4.32 -2.06
C PHE A 296 17.53 -4.50 -3.17
N LYS A 297 17.49 -5.65 -3.84
CA LYS A 297 18.33 -5.93 -5.00
C LYS A 297 17.57 -6.77 -6.02
N TRP A 298 17.50 -6.31 -7.26
CA TRP A 298 17.05 -7.16 -8.36
C TRP A 298 18.03 -8.32 -8.55
N ILE A 299 17.51 -9.54 -8.60
CA ILE A 299 18.25 -10.73 -9.02
C ILE A 299 18.06 -10.91 -10.53
N ASP A 300 16.80 -10.86 -10.98
CA ASP A 300 16.46 -10.93 -12.41
C ASP A 300 15.18 -10.12 -12.67
N CYS A 301 15.27 -9.16 -13.59
CA CYS A 301 14.16 -8.33 -14.05
C CYS A 301 14.20 -8.13 -15.58
N HIS A 302 14.72 -9.14 -16.32
CA HIS A 302 14.90 -9.12 -17.77
C HIS A 302 14.39 -10.41 -18.44
N GLN A 303 13.27 -10.95 -17.93
CA GLN A 303 12.59 -12.15 -18.45
C GLN A 303 11.20 -11.82 -18.96
N GLU A 304 11.08 -10.78 -19.80
CA GLU A 304 9.84 -10.26 -20.31
C GLU A 304 9.00 -11.35 -21.00
N ASP A 305 9.65 -12.15 -21.84
CA ASP A 305 9.00 -13.23 -22.60
C ASP A 305 8.34 -14.29 -21.71
N LYS A 306 8.86 -14.46 -20.49
CA LYS A 306 8.39 -15.46 -19.52
C LYS A 306 7.56 -14.85 -18.38
N CYS A 307 7.53 -13.53 -18.26
CA CYS A 307 6.96 -12.81 -17.12
C CYS A 307 7.49 -13.31 -15.76
N LEU A 308 8.81 -13.58 -15.72
CA LEU A 308 9.52 -13.99 -14.51
C LEU A 308 10.24 -12.79 -13.89
N TYR A 309 10.22 -12.73 -12.57
CA TYR A 309 10.94 -11.72 -11.79
C TYR A 309 11.59 -12.39 -10.58
N ALA A 310 12.75 -11.91 -10.20
CA ALA A 310 13.38 -12.31 -8.96
C ALA A 310 14.08 -11.12 -8.31
N TYR A 311 13.94 -10.97 -7.01
CA TYR A 311 14.67 -9.97 -6.22
C TYR A 311 14.99 -10.47 -4.82
N ALA A 312 15.92 -9.79 -4.17
CA ALA A 312 16.27 -10.02 -2.78
C ALA A 312 15.85 -8.84 -1.89
N ARG A 313 15.48 -9.16 -0.65
CA ARG A 313 15.33 -8.24 0.47
C ARG A 313 16.41 -8.56 1.49
N GLU A 314 17.11 -7.52 1.95
CA GLU A 314 18.26 -7.70 2.83
C GLU A 314 18.16 -6.77 4.06
N SER A 315 18.52 -7.30 5.22
CA SER A 315 18.73 -6.51 6.45
C SER A 315 19.71 -7.24 7.36
N GLY A 316 20.77 -6.54 7.78
CA GLY A 316 21.85 -7.15 8.54
C GLY A 316 22.49 -8.31 7.78
N ASN A 317 22.47 -9.50 8.36
CA ASN A 317 23.03 -10.73 7.76
C ASN A 317 21.97 -11.64 7.15
N ARG A 318 20.72 -11.18 7.05
CA ARG A 318 19.63 -11.98 6.50
C ARG A 318 19.25 -11.53 5.10
N LYS A 319 19.15 -12.48 4.19
CA LYS A 319 18.76 -12.28 2.81
C LYS A 319 17.57 -13.17 2.47
N ILE A 320 16.50 -12.55 1.97
CA ILE A 320 15.30 -13.22 1.50
C ILE A 320 15.24 -13.05 -0.01
N ALA A 321 15.23 -14.14 -0.75
CA ALA A 321 15.02 -14.12 -2.19
C ALA A 321 13.55 -14.47 -2.51
N VAL A 322 12.97 -13.77 -3.47
CA VAL A 322 11.59 -14.04 -3.93
C VAL A 322 11.58 -14.14 -5.44
N ILE A 323 10.96 -15.22 -5.92
CA ILE A 323 10.85 -15.53 -7.35
C ILE A 323 9.38 -15.57 -7.72
N PHE A 324 9.03 -14.94 -8.84
CA PHE A 324 7.65 -14.80 -9.33
C PHE A 324 7.51 -15.30 -10.76
N ASN A 325 6.42 -16.00 -11.02
CA ASN A 325 5.91 -16.30 -12.35
C ASN A 325 4.50 -15.69 -12.49
N PHE A 326 4.39 -14.61 -13.25
CA PHE A 326 3.11 -13.96 -13.55
C PHE A 326 2.47 -14.48 -14.85
N SER A 327 3.08 -15.47 -15.52
CA SER A 327 2.50 -16.11 -16.71
C SER A 327 1.57 -17.26 -16.35
N ASN A 328 0.75 -17.67 -17.32
CA ASN A 328 -0.11 -18.87 -17.22
C ASN A 328 0.61 -20.16 -17.68
N GLU A 329 1.93 -20.12 -17.83
CA GLU A 329 2.74 -21.22 -18.30
C GLU A 329 3.68 -21.74 -17.20
N LEU A 330 3.93 -23.05 -17.18
CA LEU A 330 4.99 -23.66 -16.37
C LEU A 330 6.36 -23.23 -16.93
N GLN A 331 7.15 -22.52 -16.15
CA GLN A 331 8.50 -22.15 -16.51
C GLN A 331 9.47 -23.16 -15.93
N LYS A 332 10.04 -24.02 -16.79
CA LYS A 332 10.96 -25.09 -16.39
C LYS A 332 12.40 -24.60 -16.30
N ASP A 333 13.15 -25.24 -15.42
CA ASP A 333 14.59 -25.09 -15.27
C ASP A 333 15.04 -23.62 -15.18
N TYR A 334 14.24 -22.79 -14.47
CA TYR A 334 14.61 -21.40 -14.25
C TYR A 334 15.80 -21.30 -13.33
N LYS A 335 16.93 -20.77 -13.86
CA LYS A 335 18.18 -20.62 -13.15
C LYS A 335 18.25 -19.25 -12.50
N VAL A 336 18.47 -19.18 -11.17
CA VAL A 336 18.48 -17.96 -10.37
C VAL A 336 19.71 -17.92 -9.49
N GLU A 337 20.51 -16.85 -9.62
CA GLU A 337 21.67 -16.60 -8.78
C GLU A 337 21.23 -16.08 -7.41
N ILE A 338 21.51 -16.82 -6.33
CA ILE A 338 21.08 -16.45 -4.96
C ILE A 338 22.21 -15.87 -4.10
N GLU A 339 23.45 -15.89 -4.58
CA GLU A 339 24.65 -15.47 -3.81
C GLU A 339 24.72 -16.14 -2.44
N GLY A 340 24.36 -17.43 -2.36
CA GLY A 340 24.35 -18.24 -1.14
C GLY A 340 24.55 -19.70 -1.48
N LYS A 341 24.65 -20.56 -0.45
CA LYS A 341 24.83 -22.01 -0.62
C LYS A 341 23.52 -22.76 -0.72
N LYS A 342 22.46 -22.20 -0.10
CA LYS A 342 21.18 -22.90 0.05
C LYS A 342 20.05 -21.90 0.13
N ALA A 343 18.92 -22.22 -0.47
CA ALA A 343 17.66 -21.51 -0.37
C ALA A 343 16.64 -22.39 0.39
N ILE A 344 16.18 -21.94 1.55
CA ILE A 344 15.16 -22.64 2.36
C ILE A 344 13.81 -21.99 2.06
N VAL A 345 12.82 -22.78 1.67
CA VAL A 345 11.47 -22.27 1.37
C VAL A 345 10.80 -21.76 2.63
N LEU A 346 10.42 -20.48 2.61
CA LEU A 346 9.60 -19.87 3.65
C LEU A 346 8.10 -19.93 3.29
N LEU A 347 7.77 -19.66 2.03
CA LEU A 347 6.39 -19.66 1.55
C LEU A 347 6.34 -19.94 0.05
N ASN A 348 5.44 -20.85 -0.35
CA ASN A 348 5.12 -21.14 -1.75
C ASN A 348 3.62 -20.92 -1.97
N THR A 349 3.26 -19.98 -2.87
CA THR A 349 1.86 -19.63 -3.15
C THR A 349 1.04 -20.80 -3.70
N GLU A 350 1.71 -21.77 -4.36
CA GLU A 350 1.08 -22.94 -4.96
C GLU A 350 1.18 -24.20 -4.09
N ALA A 351 1.59 -24.06 -2.82
CA ALA A 351 1.51 -25.17 -1.88
C ALA A 351 0.06 -25.65 -1.69
N GLN A 352 -0.14 -26.97 -1.56
CA GLN A 352 -1.48 -27.57 -1.46
C GLN A 352 -2.28 -27.07 -0.26
N CYS A 353 -1.62 -26.72 0.85
CA CYS A 353 -2.27 -26.16 2.05
C CYS A 353 -2.93 -24.80 1.78
N TYR A 354 -2.54 -24.09 0.72
CA TYR A 354 -3.15 -22.84 0.27
C TYR A 354 -4.01 -23.01 -1.00
N GLY A 355 -4.49 -24.23 -1.25
CA GLY A 355 -5.31 -24.55 -2.42
C GLY A 355 -4.53 -24.53 -3.75
N GLY A 356 -3.20 -24.60 -3.69
CA GLY A 356 -2.33 -24.61 -4.86
C GLY A 356 -2.19 -26.01 -5.48
N LYS A 357 -1.53 -26.06 -6.64
CA LYS A 357 -1.36 -27.27 -7.47
C LYS A 357 0.05 -27.88 -7.40
N ASP A 358 0.96 -27.26 -6.64
CA ASP A 358 2.34 -27.77 -6.48
C ASP A 358 2.38 -28.91 -5.45
N ASN A 359 2.67 -30.11 -5.92
CA ASN A 359 2.77 -31.32 -5.10
C ASN A 359 4.23 -31.75 -4.82
N ARG A 360 5.22 -30.95 -5.27
CA ARG A 360 6.63 -31.32 -5.14
C ARG A 360 7.17 -31.23 -3.71
N ASN A 361 6.47 -30.54 -2.81
CA ASN A 361 6.86 -30.34 -1.41
C ASN A 361 8.32 -29.89 -1.25
N ILE A 362 8.73 -28.92 -2.07
CA ILE A 362 10.08 -28.37 -2.02
C ILE A 362 10.25 -27.63 -0.69
N THR A 363 11.21 -28.05 0.13
CA THR A 363 11.55 -27.39 1.40
C THR A 363 12.85 -26.59 1.30
N GLU A 364 13.76 -27.01 0.43
CA GLU A 364 15.06 -26.37 0.22
C GLU A 364 15.64 -26.70 -1.14
N LEU A 365 16.53 -25.82 -1.63
CA LEU A 365 17.32 -26.00 -2.83
C LEU A 365 18.79 -25.69 -2.51
N CYS A 366 19.71 -26.53 -3.00
CA CYS A 366 21.13 -26.26 -2.90
C CYS A 366 21.60 -25.50 -4.17
N ALA A 367 22.45 -24.50 -3.97
CA ALA A 367 23.08 -23.82 -5.07
C ALA A 367 24.14 -24.71 -5.75
N ASP A 368 24.33 -24.51 -7.05
CA ASP A 368 25.44 -25.09 -7.82
C ASP A 368 26.78 -24.38 -7.48
N GLU A 369 27.88 -24.82 -8.12
CA GLU A 369 29.22 -24.25 -7.90
C GLU A 369 29.30 -22.76 -8.28
N ASP A 370 28.40 -22.28 -9.14
CA ASP A 370 28.27 -20.88 -9.57
C ASP A 370 27.33 -20.05 -8.69
N GLY A 371 26.74 -20.65 -7.63
CA GLY A 371 25.82 -19.95 -6.72
C GLY A 371 24.37 -19.86 -7.21
N ASN A 372 23.96 -20.67 -8.18
CA ASN A 372 22.61 -20.65 -8.72
C ASN A 372 21.76 -21.82 -8.17
N ILE A 373 20.49 -21.55 -8.00
CA ILE A 373 19.47 -22.60 -7.86
C ILE A 373 18.72 -22.79 -9.19
N ILE A 374 18.23 -23.98 -9.44
CA ILE A 374 17.37 -24.30 -10.59
C ILE A 374 16.02 -24.71 -10.06
N ILE A 375 14.96 -24.08 -10.58
CA ILE A 375 13.60 -24.33 -10.12
C ILE A 375 12.58 -24.23 -11.25
N ASP A 376 11.57 -25.13 -11.21
CA ASP A 376 10.37 -24.99 -12.04
C ASP A 376 9.38 -24.07 -11.34
N MET A 377 8.94 -23.01 -12.01
CA MET A 377 7.94 -22.11 -11.50
C MET A 377 6.56 -22.43 -12.09
N MET A 378 5.63 -22.81 -11.22
CA MET A 378 4.25 -23.10 -11.59
C MET A 378 3.59 -21.85 -12.23
N PRO A 379 2.54 -22.01 -13.05
CA PRO A 379 1.76 -20.89 -13.54
C PRO A 379 1.23 -20.03 -12.38
N TYR A 380 1.27 -18.70 -12.49
CA TYR A 380 0.79 -17.78 -11.47
C TYR A 380 1.30 -18.13 -10.06
N SER A 381 2.60 -18.26 -9.90
CA SER A 381 3.20 -18.65 -8.63
C SER A 381 4.29 -17.71 -8.16
N ALA A 382 4.52 -17.73 -6.86
CA ALA A 382 5.69 -17.10 -6.25
C ALA A 382 6.22 -17.97 -5.11
N ILE A 383 7.54 -17.95 -4.93
CA ILE A 383 8.21 -18.68 -3.85
C ILE A 383 9.19 -17.73 -3.15
N MET A 384 9.09 -17.70 -1.83
CA MET A 384 9.97 -16.94 -0.95
C MET A 384 10.96 -17.87 -0.27
N PHE A 385 12.23 -17.48 -0.26
CA PHE A 385 13.33 -18.25 0.30
C PHE A 385 14.14 -17.46 1.32
N ASP A 386 14.55 -18.11 2.40
CA ASP A 386 15.63 -17.67 3.29
C ASP A 386 16.97 -18.16 2.73
N ILE A 387 17.92 -17.29 2.50
CA ILE A 387 19.20 -17.64 1.87
C ILE A 387 20.25 -17.91 2.95
N VAL A 388 20.87 -19.05 2.87
CA VAL A 388 21.94 -19.50 3.77
C VAL A 388 23.29 -19.39 3.04
N PHE A 389 24.24 -18.69 3.68
CA PHE A 389 25.58 -18.43 3.15
C PHE A 389 26.61 -19.53 3.49
#